data_b05de5f70c8e57c7649082e91105f511
#
_entry.id   b05de5f70c8e57c7649082e91105f511
#
_cell.length_a   1.000
_cell.length_b   1.000
_cell.length_c   1.000
_cell.angle_alpha   90.00
_cell.angle_beta   90.00
_cell.angle_gamma   90.00
#
_symmetry.space_group_name_H-M   'P 1'
#
loop_
_entity.id
_entity.type
_entity.pdbx_description
1 polymer ?
#
loop_
_entity_poly.entity_id
_entity_poly.type
_entity_poly.pdbx_seq_one_letter_code
_entity_poly.pdbx_strand_id
1 'polypeptide(L)'
;MPPFNGRHIRMAKTSTPGVELEPIDRLEEKLKLLISVVERLKDEQAQASEENARLKAEVESLRSRVAAGETLSGELTVLREERDLIRSRVGEMLSQLDALEL
;
A
#
# COMPACT_ATOMS: atom_id res chain seq x y z
N MET A 1 -59.68 -46.02 10.22
CA MET A 1 -58.64 -45.71 11.11
C MET A 1 -57.34 -45.51 10.44
N PRO A 2 -56.78 -46.48 9.89
CA PRO A 2 -55.51 -46.32 9.28
C PRO A 2 -55.39 -45.09 8.40
N PRO A 3 -56.32 -44.77 7.57
CA PRO A 3 -56.22 -43.59 6.74
C PRO A 3 -56.15 -42.30 7.55
N PHE A 4 -56.78 -42.34 8.65
CA PHE A 4 -56.77 -41.22 9.51
C PHE A 4 -55.34 -40.90 10.08
N ASN A 5 -54.67 -41.95 10.48
CA ASN A 5 -53.35 -41.87 10.95
C ASN A 5 -52.41 -41.33 9.87
N GLY A 6 -52.62 -41.81 8.67
CA GLY A 6 -51.82 -41.33 7.55
C GLY A 6 -52.03 -39.85 7.29
N ARG A 7 -53.23 -39.39 7.43
CA ARG A 7 -53.53 -37.97 7.27
C ARG A 7 -52.86 -37.15 8.32
N HIS A 8 -52.90 -37.64 9.53
CA HIS A 8 -52.31 -36.91 10.63
C HIS A 8 -50.82 -36.75 10.41
N ILE A 9 -50.20 -37.78 9.97
CA ILE A 9 -48.77 -37.73 9.67
C ILE A 9 -48.51 -36.75 8.53
N ARG A 10 -49.36 -36.75 7.52
CA ARG A 10 -49.20 -35.82 6.39
C ARG A 10 -49.35 -34.39 6.81
N MET A 11 -50.27 -34.11 7.70
CA MET A 11 -50.42 -32.76 8.19
C MET A 11 -49.19 -32.28 8.92
N ALA A 12 -48.61 -33.14 9.71
CA ALA A 12 -47.37 -32.82 10.40
C ALA A 12 -46.26 -32.52 9.39
N LYS A 13 -46.15 -33.31 8.34
CA LYS A 13 -45.18 -33.09 7.31
C LYS A 13 -45.43 -31.77 6.54
N THR A 14 -46.70 -31.46 6.34
CA THR A 14 -47.04 -30.22 5.65
C THR A 14 -46.65 -29.00 6.45
N SER A 15 -46.80 -29.05 7.76
CA SER A 15 -46.37 -27.97 8.62
C SER A 15 -44.88 -27.87 8.70
N THR A 16 -44.21 -28.97 8.85
CA THR A 16 -42.77 -29.02 9.01
C THR A 16 -42.00 -28.44 7.85
N PRO A 17 -42.34 -28.74 6.59
CA PRO A 17 -41.61 -28.12 5.48
C PRO A 17 -41.64 -26.61 5.48
N GLY A 18 -42.74 -26.01 5.87
CA GLY A 18 -42.83 -24.56 5.95
C GLY A 18 -41.92 -23.99 7.01
N VAL A 19 -41.85 -24.68 8.16
CA VAL A 19 -40.95 -24.24 9.24
C VAL A 19 -39.51 -24.48 8.87
N GLU A 20 -39.20 -25.54 8.18
CA GLU A 20 -37.84 -25.87 7.76
C GLU A 20 -37.32 -24.92 6.68
N LEU A 21 -38.17 -24.44 5.81
CA LEU A 21 -37.78 -23.59 4.71
C LEU A 21 -37.32 -22.21 5.19
N GLU A 22 -37.94 -21.67 6.23
CA GLU A 22 -37.51 -20.38 6.77
C GLU A 22 -36.07 -20.37 7.27
N PRO A 23 -35.64 -21.35 8.09
CA PRO A 23 -34.24 -21.44 8.50
C PRO A 23 -33.29 -21.63 7.35
N ILE A 24 -33.68 -22.40 6.36
CA ILE A 24 -32.88 -22.65 5.17
C ILE A 24 -32.74 -21.37 4.37
N ASP A 25 -33.81 -20.63 4.19
CA ASP A 25 -33.78 -19.36 3.50
C ASP A 25 -32.87 -18.36 4.21
N ARG A 26 -32.91 -18.33 5.53
CA ARG A 26 -32.04 -17.48 6.32
C ARG A 26 -30.59 -17.86 6.15
N LEU A 27 -30.32 -19.16 6.12
CA LEU A 27 -28.97 -19.66 5.89
C LEU A 27 -28.48 -19.28 4.50
N GLU A 28 -29.33 -19.39 3.51
CA GLU A 28 -28.98 -18.96 2.16
C GLU A 28 -28.65 -17.48 2.09
N GLU A 29 -29.44 -16.64 2.74
CA GLU A 29 -29.19 -15.22 2.78
C GLU A 29 -27.88 -14.91 3.47
N LYS A 30 -27.63 -15.57 4.59
CA LYS A 30 -26.36 -15.41 5.31
C LYS A 30 -25.19 -15.87 4.48
N LEU A 31 -25.36 -16.97 3.77
CA LEU A 31 -24.33 -17.50 2.90
C LEU A 31 -24.02 -16.52 1.78
N LYS A 32 -25.04 -15.94 1.16
CA LYS A 32 -24.86 -14.91 0.14
C LYS A 32 -24.14 -13.71 0.67
N LEU A 33 -24.48 -13.29 1.87
CA LEU A 33 -23.78 -12.17 2.53
C LEU A 33 -22.32 -12.50 2.78
N LEU A 34 -22.05 -13.72 3.25
CA LEU A 34 -20.67 -14.16 3.48
C LEU A 34 -19.86 -14.20 2.19
N ILE A 35 -20.45 -14.71 1.12
CA ILE A 35 -19.81 -14.73 -0.18
C ILE A 35 -19.50 -13.31 -0.64
N SER A 36 -20.45 -12.41 -0.49
CA SER A 36 -20.27 -11.01 -0.83
C SER A 36 -19.13 -10.37 -0.04
N VAL A 37 -19.08 -10.65 1.26
CA VAL A 37 -18.01 -10.15 2.13
C VAL A 37 -16.65 -10.71 1.70
N VAL A 38 -16.59 -12.01 1.41
CA VAL A 38 -15.35 -12.64 0.97
C VAL A 38 -14.87 -12.03 -0.34
N GLU A 39 -15.77 -11.82 -1.30
CA GLU A 39 -15.43 -11.19 -2.56
C GLU A 39 -14.89 -9.78 -2.37
N ARG A 40 -15.56 -9.02 -1.51
CA ARG A 40 -15.11 -7.67 -1.20
C ARG A 40 -13.73 -7.68 -0.55
N LEU A 41 -13.51 -8.59 0.40
CA LEU A 41 -12.21 -8.71 1.07
C LEU A 41 -11.11 -9.12 0.11
N LYS A 42 -11.41 -9.99 -0.85
CA LYS A 42 -10.46 -10.37 -1.89
C LYS A 42 -10.09 -9.19 -2.77
N ASP A 43 -11.08 -8.39 -3.15
CA ASP A 43 -10.85 -7.20 -3.95
C ASP A 43 -10.01 -6.18 -3.19
N GLU A 44 -10.35 -5.95 -1.93
CA GLU A 44 -9.58 -5.05 -1.07
C GLU A 44 -8.14 -5.52 -0.90
N GLN A 45 -7.97 -6.83 -0.73
CA GLN A 45 -6.64 -7.43 -0.62
C GLN A 45 -5.84 -7.24 -1.90
N ALA A 46 -6.47 -7.45 -3.05
CA ALA A 46 -5.81 -7.26 -4.33
C ALA A 46 -5.39 -5.81 -4.52
N GLN A 47 -6.27 -4.86 -4.20
CA GLN A 47 -5.97 -3.44 -4.27
C GLN A 47 -4.84 -3.06 -3.32
N ALA A 48 -4.88 -3.56 -2.09
CA ALA A 48 -3.84 -3.30 -1.11
C ALA A 48 -2.50 -3.87 -1.56
N SER A 49 -2.50 -5.04 -2.18
CA SER A 49 -1.31 -5.67 -2.72
C SER A 49 -0.70 -4.85 -3.85
N GLU A 50 -1.53 -4.35 -4.76
CA GLU A 50 -1.09 -3.48 -5.85
C GLU A 50 -0.53 -2.17 -5.31
N GLU A 51 -1.21 -1.59 -4.35
CA GLU A 51 -0.78 -0.35 -3.73
C GLU A 51 0.54 -0.54 -2.99
N ASN A 52 0.70 -1.66 -2.28
CA ASN A 52 1.96 -1.98 -1.62
C ASN A 52 3.10 -2.11 -2.62
N ALA A 53 2.86 -2.78 -3.74
CA ALA A 53 3.88 -2.91 -4.78
C ALA A 53 4.26 -1.55 -5.34
N ARG A 54 3.28 -0.69 -5.59
CA ARG A 54 3.51 0.66 -6.08
C ARG A 54 4.29 1.49 -5.08
N LEU A 55 3.90 1.43 -3.82
CA LEU A 55 4.59 2.17 -2.76
C LEU A 55 6.03 1.70 -2.57
N LYS A 56 6.27 0.41 -2.66
CA LYS A 56 7.63 -0.13 -2.59
C LYS A 56 8.50 0.38 -3.73
N ALA A 57 7.95 0.40 -4.94
CA ALA A 57 8.65 0.93 -6.10
C ALA A 57 8.93 2.43 -5.93
N GLU A 58 7.99 3.16 -5.38
CA GLU A 58 8.13 4.58 -5.13
C GLU A 58 9.20 4.85 -4.07
N VAL A 59 9.21 4.06 -3.00
CA VAL A 59 10.24 4.15 -1.96
C VAL A 59 11.62 3.89 -2.55
N GLU A 60 11.77 2.86 -3.39
CA GLU A 60 13.05 2.58 -4.05
C GLU A 60 13.49 3.74 -4.95
N SER A 61 12.56 4.31 -5.70
CA SER A 61 12.84 5.46 -6.55
C SER A 61 13.29 6.65 -5.72
N LEU A 62 12.60 6.92 -4.62
CA LEU A 62 12.95 8.02 -3.73
C LEU A 62 14.31 7.81 -3.06
N ARG A 63 14.61 6.59 -2.66
CA ARG A 63 15.93 6.26 -2.10
C ARG A 63 17.05 6.52 -3.09
N SER A 64 16.86 6.13 -4.34
CA SER A 64 17.82 6.39 -5.40
C SER A 64 18.03 7.88 -5.61
N ARG A 65 16.95 8.66 -5.59
CA ARG A 65 17.01 10.11 -5.75
C ARG A 65 17.71 10.77 -4.57
N VAL A 66 17.46 10.29 -3.37
CA VAL A 66 18.12 10.79 -2.17
C VAL A 66 19.62 10.50 -2.25
N ALA A 67 19.99 9.28 -2.62
CA ALA A 67 21.40 8.92 -2.77
C ALA A 67 22.11 9.78 -3.81
N ALA A 68 21.45 10.01 -4.96
CA ALA A 68 21.98 10.89 -6.00
C ALA A 68 22.13 12.33 -5.49
N GLY A 69 21.15 12.79 -4.73
CA GLY A 69 21.19 14.12 -4.11
C GLY A 69 22.34 14.28 -3.13
N GLU A 70 22.58 13.25 -2.33
CA GLU A 70 23.70 13.26 -1.38
C GLU A 70 25.04 13.29 -2.10
N THR A 71 25.17 12.53 -3.19
CA THR A 71 26.38 12.53 -4.01
C THR A 71 26.63 13.92 -4.61
N LEU A 72 25.59 14.54 -5.17
CA LEU A 72 25.68 15.88 -5.73
C LEU A 72 26.03 16.91 -4.65
N SER A 73 25.43 16.78 -3.49
CA SER A 73 25.70 17.67 -2.36
C SER A 73 27.16 17.55 -1.92
N GLY A 74 27.70 16.33 -1.88
CA GLY A 74 29.11 16.10 -1.58
C GLY A 74 30.04 16.71 -2.62
N GLU A 75 29.73 16.53 -3.90
CA GLU A 75 30.50 17.15 -4.99
C GLU A 75 30.46 18.66 -4.91
N LEU A 76 29.32 19.22 -4.60
CA LEU A 76 29.17 20.66 -4.46
C LEU A 76 30.03 21.20 -3.31
N THR A 77 30.06 20.46 -2.21
CA THR A 77 30.91 20.85 -1.06
C THR A 77 32.39 20.86 -1.44
N VAL A 78 32.84 19.81 -2.16
CA VAL A 78 34.21 19.71 -2.63
C VAL A 78 34.55 20.87 -3.57
N LEU A 79 33.66 21.17 -4.49
CA LEU A 79 33.87 22.28 -5.43
C LEU A 79 33.92 23.62 -4.71
N ARG A 80 33.12 23.82 -3.69
CA ARG A 80 33.16 25.05 -2.89
C ARG A 80 34.45 25.18 -2.13
N GLU A 81 34.96 24.10 -1.58
CA GLU A 81 36.24 24.08 -0.89
C GLU A 81 37.39 24.40 -1.86
N GLU A 82 37.37 23.82 -3.04
CA GLU A 82 38.35 24.09 -4.08
C GLU A 82 38.28 25.54 -4.52
N ARG A 83 37.09 26.06 -4.69
CA ARG A 83 36.91 27.47 -5.04
C ARG A 83 37.52 28.39 -3.99
N ASP A 84 37.26 28.11 -2.72
CA ASP A 84 37.74 28.91 -1.62
C ASP A 84 39.28 28.86 -1.53
N LEU A 85 39.82 27.67 -1.78
CA LEU A 85 41.28 27.52 -1.81
C LEU A 85 41.92 28.31 -2.94
N ILE A 86 41.31 28.25 -4.13
CA ILE A 86 41.79 29.02 -5.28
C ILE A 86 41.71 30.51 -4.98
N ARG A 87 40.62 31.01 -4.42
CA ARG A 87 40.47 32.40 -4.04
C ARG A 87 41.53 32.82 -3.05
N SER A 88 41.81 31.99 -2.07
CA SER A 88 42.85 32.27 -1.08
C SER A 88 44.21 32.38 -1.73
N ARG A 89 44.53 31.46 -2.62
CA ARG A 89 45.84 31.50 -3.32
C ARG A 89 45.95 32.70 -4.24
N VAL A 90 44.89 33.03 -4.97
CA VAL A 90 44.91 34.23 -5.82
C VAL A 90 45.06 35.47 -4.98
N GLY A 91 44.39 35.55 -3.84
CA GLY A 91 44.53 36.64 -2.90
C GLY A 91 45.96 36.81 -2.39
N GLU A 92 46.61 35.69 -2.05
CA GLU A 92 48.03 35.71 -1.64
C GLU A 92 48.93 36.20 -2.76
N MET A 93 48.73 35.70 -3.97
CA MET A 93 49.51 36.11 -5.13
C MET A 93 49.37 37.62 -5.38
N LEU A 94 48.15 38.13 -5.32
CA LEU A 94 47.89 39.57 -5.49
C LEU A 94 48.58 40.40 -4.40
N SER A 95 48.53 39.93 -3.16
CA SER A 95 49.23 40.58 -2.05
C SER A 95 50.71 40.62 -2.28
N GLN A 96 51.31 39.53 -2.75
CA GLN A 96 52.71 39.45 -3.05
C GLN A 96 53.12 40.41 -4.19
N LEU A 97 52.30 40.46 -5.21
CA LEU A 97 52.54 41.38 -6.30
C LEU A 97 52.45 42.85 -5.83
N ASP A 98 51.50 43.18 -5.00
CA ASP A 98 51.38 44.51 -4.41
C ASP A 98 52.61 44.85 -3.57
N ALA A 99 53.09 43.86 -2.81
CA ALA A 99 54.29 44.06 -1.99
C ALA A 99 55.52 44.30 -2.83
N LEU A 100 55.56 43.81 -4.05
CA LEU A 100 56.66 44.07 -4.97
C LEU A 100 56.53 45.42 -5.63
N GLU A 101 55.43 46.13 -5.45
CA GLU A 101 55.21 47.47 -6.02
C GLU A 101 55.35 47.51 -7.53
N LEU A 102 54.81 46.49 -8.18
CA LEU A 102 54.82 46.47 -9.63
C LEU A 102 53.62 47.21 -10.25
#